data_ad32293b5516d485bf96ec4cc8d6616d
#
_entry.id   ad32293b5516d485bf96ec4cc8d6616d
#
_cell.length_a   1.000
_cell.length_b   1.000
_cell.length_c   1.000
_cell.angle_alpha   90.00
_cell.angle_beta   90.00
_cell.angle_gamma   90.00
#
_symmetry.space_group_name_H-M   'P 1'
#
loop_
_entity.id
_entity.type
_entity.pdbx_description
1 polymer ?
#
loop_
_entity_poly.entity_id
_entity_poly.type
_entity_poly.pdbx_seq_one_letter_code
_entity_poly.pdbx_strand_id
1 'polypeptide(L)'
;MQKKIVDLARQVPSPGPGLCSEWIADIYERAGFRNVHTDACDYYWDYCKYTDYSHLKVGMVIAVPSHTHTRMGSIYGHVCLYIGNNQVMDNVGRIRTLDMAYWLDYYSTSYKPKWGWYDNVPLA
;
A
#
# COMPACT_ATOMS: atom_id res chain seq x y z
N MET A 1 2.51 2.02 -17.46
CA MET A 1 1.49 1.84 -16.38
C MET A 1 2.00 2.26 -15.01
N GLN A 2 3.22 1.94 -14.64
CA GLN A 2 3.79 2.35 -13.34
C GLN A 2 3.71 3.87 -13.13
N LYS A 3 4.10 4.66 -14.13
CA LYS A 3 3.99 6.13 -14.06
C LYS A 3 2.55 6.59 -13.87
N LYS A 4 1.60 5.96 -14.55
CA LYS A 4 0.18 6.28 -14.42
C LYS A 4 -0.32 6.04 -12.99
N ILE A 5 0.10 4.97 -12.35
CA ILE A 5 -0.25 4.68 -10.95
C ILE A 5 0.26 5.78 -10.03
N VAL A 6 1.52 6.18 -10.18
CA VAL A 6 2.09 7.25 -9.37
C VAL A 6 1.38 8.59 -9.62
N ASP A 7 1.11 8.92 -10.87
CA ASP A 7 0.38 10.16 -11.21
C ASP A 7 -1.02 10.17 -10.57
N LEU A 8 -1.73 9.04 -10.62
CA LEU A 8 -3.03 8.91 -9.99
C LEU A 8 -2.95 8.99 -8.45
N ALA A 9 -1.91 8.40 -7.85
CA ALA A 9 -1.71 8.49 -6.40
C ALA A 9 -1.63 9.94 -5.92
N ARG A 10 -1.08 10.84 -6.75
CA ARG A 10 -0.99 12.27 -6.44
C ARG A 10 -2.29 13.03 -6.67
N GLN A 11 -3.28 12.42 -7.32
CA GLN A 11 -4.54 13.05 -7.71
C GLN A 11 -5.75 12.52 -6.94
N VAL A 12 -5.76 11.24 -6.59
CA VAL A 12 -6.89 10.59 -5.93
C VAL A 12 -6.97 11.06 -4.48
N PRO A 13 -8.10 11.69 -4.08
CA PRO A 13 -8.24 12.19 -2.71
C PRO A 13 -8.40 11.06 -1.72
N SER A 14 -8.17 11.38 -0.44
CA SER A 14 -8.44 10.45 0.65
C SER A 14 -9.95 10.16 0.73
N PRO A 15 -10.37 8.88 0.77
CA PRO A 15 -11.76 8.52 1.03
C PRO A 15 -12.15 8.68 2.50
N GLY A 16 -11.19 8.97 3.37
CA GLY A 16 -11.40 9.16 4.80
C GLY A 16 -10.46 8.33 5.66
N PRO A 17 -10.51 8.51 6.99
CA PRO A 17 -9.68 7.74 7.91
C PRO A 17 -10.12 6.27 7.95
N GLY A 18 -9.16 5.37 8.21
CA GLY A 18 -9.42 3.93 8.26
C GLY A 18 -9.62 3.26 6.90
N LEU A 19 -9.42 3.96 5.80
CA LEU A 19 -9.69 3.49 4.44
C LEU A 19 -8.41 3.46 3.60
N CYS A 20 -7.33 2.93 4.16
CA CYS A 20 -6.02 2.89 3.49
C CYS A 20 -6.03 2.03 2.22
N SER A 21 -6.67 0.85 2.28
CA SER A 21 -6.76 -0.04 1.13
C SER A 21 -7.75 0.45 0.09
N GLU A 22 -8.80 1.15 0.49
CA GLU A 22 -9.77 1.73 -0.44
C GLU A 22 -9.15 2.83 -1.28
N TRP A 23 -8.28 3.64 -0.71
CA TRP A 23 -7.55 4.66 -1.47
C TRP A 23 -6.69 4.02 -2.56
N ILE A 24 -5.98 2.95 -2.25
CA ILE A 24 -5.17 2.22 -3.23
C ILE A 24 -6.06 1.60 -4.30
N ALA A 25 -7.16 0.96 -3.91
CA ALA A 25 -8.10 0.38 -4.85
C ALA A 25 -8.70 1.43 -5.80
N ASP A 26 -9.00 2.64 -5.29
CA ASP A 26 -9.49 3.75 -6.11
C ASP A 26 -8.46 4.16 -7.17
N ILE A 27 -7.18 4.19 -6.82
CA ILE A 27 -6.09 4.48 -7.77
C ILE A 27 -6.08 3.44 -8.89
N TYR A 28 -6.09 2.16 -8.53
CA TYR A 28 -6.02 1.08 -9.51
C TYR A 28 -7.28 0.99 -10.37
N GLU A 29 -8.45 1.24 -9.79
CA GLU A 29 -9.72 1.26 -10.55
C GLU A 29 -9.69 2.37 -11.60
N ARG A 30 -9.23 3.57 -11.26
CA ARG A 30 -9.07 4.67 -12.21
C ARG A 30 -8.05 4.36 -13.31
N ALA A 31 -7.10 3.48 -13.04
CA ALA A 31 -6.13 3.04 -14.03
C ALA A 31 -6.65 1.91 -14.94
N GLY A 32 -7.88 1.41 -14.70
CA GLY A 32 -8.49 0.38 -15.51
C GLY A 32 -8.45 -1.02 -14.92
N PHE A 33 -7.99 -1.18 -13.68
CA PHE A 33 -8.00 -2.48 -12.99
C PHE A 33 -9.30 -2.66 -12.21
N ARG A 34 -9.61 -3.91 -11.84
CA ARG A 34 -10.76 -4.15 -10.97
C ARG A 34 -10.49 -3.64 -9.56
N ASN A 35 -11.53 -3.25 -8.85
CA ASN A 35 -11.43 -2.94 -7.43
C ASN A 35 -11.54 -4.26 -6.64
N VAL A 36 -10.56 -4.55 -5.79
CA VAL A 36 -10.51 -5.83 -5.06
C VAL A 36 -11.39 -5.85 -3.81
N HIS A 37 -11.90 -4.69 -3.37
CA HIS A 37 -12.84 -4.56 -2.24
C HIS A 37 -12.42 -5.33 -0.99
N THR A 38 -11.17 -5.17 -0.56
CA THR A 38 -10.63 -5.91 0.58
C THR A 38 -9.76 -5.02 1.47
N ASP A 39 -9.40 -5.52 2.65
CA ASP A 39 -8.63 -4.78 3.65
C ASP A 39 -7.12 -4.92 3.47
N ALA A 40 -6.34 -4.08 4.14
CA ALA A 40 -4.89 -4.11 4.07
C ALA A 40 -4.31 -5.47 4.50
N CYS A 41 -4.91 -6.12 5.50
CA CYS A 41 -4.46 -7.46 5.92
C CYS A 41 -4.57 -8.47 4.79
N ASP A 42 -5.61 -8.38 3.97
CA ASP A 42 -5.76 -9.27 2.81
C ASP A 42 -4.74 -8.96 1.72
N TYR A 43 -4.38 -7.69 1.53
CA TYR A 43 -3.28 -7.31 0.61
C TYR A 43 -1.99 -8.01 1.03
N TYR A 44 -1.71 -8.06 2.33
CA TYR A 44 -0.52 -8.70 2.85
C TYR A 44 -0.51 -10.19 2.54
N TRP A 45 -1.58 -10.89 2.88
CA TRP A 45 -1.65 -12.34 2.72
C TRP A 45 -1.80 -12.78 1.27
N ASP A 46 -2.52 -12.01 0.44
CA ASP A 46 -2.87 -12.42 -0.92
C ASP A 46 -1.89 -11.90 -1.98
N TYR A 47 -1.31 -10.71 -1.77
CA TYR A 47 -0.51 -10.04 -2.82
C TYR A 47 0.96 -9.84 -2.44
N CYS A 48 1.28 -9.68 -1.18
CA CYS A 48 2.64 -9.33 -0.74
C CYS A 48 3.47 -10.59 -0.53
N LYS A 49 4.36 -10.88 -1.50
CA LYS A 49 5.14 -12.12 -1.55
C LYS A 49 6.61 -11.93 -1.32
N TYR A 50 7.11 -10.68 -1.35
CA TYR A 50 8.51 -10.38 -1.35
C TYR A 50 8.92 -9.59 -0.12
N THR A 51 10.13 -9.82 0.34
CA THR A 51 10.78 -9.06 1.43
C THR A 51 12.13 -8.50 1.01
N ASP A 52 12.60 -8.81 -0.19
CA ASP A 52 13.88 -8.37 -0.72
C ASP A 52 13.71 -7.16 -1.64
N TYR A 53 14.62 -6.20 -1.52
CA TYR A 53 14.56 -4.97 -2.30
C TYR A 53 14.73 -5.19 -3.80
N SER A 54 15.37 -6.29 -4.21
CA SER A 54 15.55 -6.61 -5.63
C SER A 54 14.23 -6.82 -6.37
N HIS A 55 13.17 -7.19 -5.64
CA HIS A 55 11.83 -7.37 -6.21
C HIS A 55 10.92 -6.14 -6.02
N LEU A 56 11.38 -5.10 -5.35
CA LEU A 56 10.57 -3.92 -5.11
C LEU A 56 10.52 -3.04 -6.36
N LYS A 57 9.31 -2.86 -6.91
CA LYS A 57 9.05 -2.10 -8.13
C LYS A 57 8.02 -1.00 -7.87
N VAL A 58 8.16 0.10 -8.59
CA VAL A 58 7.19 1.19 -8.55
C VAL A 58 5.79 0.68 -8.91
N GLY A 59 4.81 1.03 -8.11
CA GLY A 59 3.43 0.55 -8.25
C GLY A 59 3.11 -0.66 -7.38
N MET A 60 4.10 -1.28 -6.76
CA MET A 60 3.83 -2.32 -5.77
C MET A 60 3.20 -1.75 -4.53
N VAL A 61 2.43 -2.58 -3.84
CA VAL A 61 1.89 -2.29 -2.52
C VAL A 61 2.79 -2.93 -1.46
N ILE A 62 2.94 -2.24 -0.33
CA ILE A 62 3.68 -2.72 0.83
C ILE A 62 2.70 -2.74 1.99
N ALA A 63 2.61 -3.87 2.70
CA ALA A 63 1.59 -4.04 3.72
C ALA A 63 2.12 -4.76 4.96
N VAL A 64 1.41 -4.54 6.07
CA VAL A 64 1.45 -5.37 7.27
C VAL A 64 0.02 -5.80 7.60
N PRO A 65 -0.21 -7.03 8.09
CA PRO A 65 -1.57 -7.50 8.37
C PRO A 65 -2.10 -6.98 9.71
N SER A 66 -1.22 -6.46 10.55
CA SER A 66 -1.56 -5.93 11.88
C SER A 66 -0.43 -5.05 12.37
N HIS A 67 -0.76 -4.02 13.13
CA HIS A 67 0.22 -3.22 13.89
C HIS A 67 -0.42 -2.68 15.17
N THR A 68 0.42 -2.22 16.09
CA THR A 68 -0.01 -1.86 17.45
C THR A 68 -0.31 -0.38 17.64
N HIS A 69 -0.21 0.44 16.60
CA HIS A 69 -0.38 1.90 16.74
C HIS A 69 -1.82 2.34 16.93
N THR A 70 -2.78 1.59 16.38
CA THR A 70 -4.21 1.87 16.53
C THR A 70 -4.99 0.56 16.67
N ARG A 71 -6.20 0.65 17.22
CA ARG A 71 -7.09 -0.51 17.31
C ARG A 71 -7.44 -1.04 15.91
N MET A 72 -7.80 -0.15 14.99
CA MET A 72 -8.12 -0.51 13.61
C MET A 72 -6.93 -1.18 12.92
N GLY A 73 -5.73 -0.66 13.14
CA GLY A 73 -4.51 -1.24 12.60
C GLY A 73 -4.23 -2.63 13.12
N SER A 74 -4.58 -2.93 14.36
CA SER A 74 -4.41 -4.28 14.92
C SER A 74 -5.32 -5.31 14.27
N ILE A 75 -6.48 -4.87 13.74
CA ILE A 75 -7.48 -5.74 13.10
C ILE A 75 -7.25 -5.84 11.59
N TYR A 76 -7.03 -4.70 10.92
CA TYR A 76 -7.03 -4.59 9.47
C TYR A 76 -5.67 -4.36 8.85
N GLY A 77 -4.65 -4.06 9.66
CA GLY A 77 -3.32 -3.74 9.16
C GLY A 77 -3.21 -2.37 8.52
N HIS A 78 -2.18 -2.20 7.70
CA HIS A 78 -1.96 -0.97 6.96
C HIS A 78 -1.24 -1.27 5.65
N VAL A 79 -1.48 -0.46 4.63
CA VAL A 79 -0.91 -0.64 3.30
C VAL A 79 -0.50 0.71 2.73
N CYS A 80 0.60 0.72 1.98
CA CYS A 80 1.06 1.88 1.23
C CYS A 80 1.41 1.50 -0.20
N LEU A 81 1.65 2.51 -1.02
CA LEU A 81 2.05 2.37 -2.41
C LEU A 81 3.52 2.81 -2.55
N TYR A 82 4.35 1.97 -3.15
CA TYR A 82 5.73 2.35 -3.46
C TYR A 82 5.76 3.21 -4.73
N ILE A 83 6.31 4.41 -4.62
CA ILE A 83 6.33 5.39 -5.72
C ILE A 83 7.73 5.64 -6.30
N GLY A 84 8.73 4.87 -5.87
CA GLY A 84 10.11 5.07 -6.31
C GLY A 84 10.90 6.00 -5.40
N ASN A 85 12.19 6.14 -5.66
CA ASN A 85 13.10 7.01 -4.91
C ASN A 85 13.07 6.77 -3.38
N ASN A 86 12.87 5.52 -2.96
CA ASN A 86 12.77 5.16 -1.55
C ASN A 86 11.61 5.87 -0.82
N GLN A 87 10.54 6.19 -1.56
CA GLN A 87 9.37 6.86 -1.01
C GLN A 87 8.10 6.03 -1.18
N VAL A 88 7.20 6.19 -0.24
CA VAL A 88 5.88 5.57 -0.27
C VAL A 88 4.79 6.63 -0.07
N MET A 89 3.59 6.33 -0.53
CA MET A 89 2.39 7.11 -0.25
C MET A 89 1.36 6.24 0.43
N ASP A 90 0.66 6.80 1.41
CA ASP A 90 -0.43 6.10 2.10
C ASP A 90 -1.56 7.06 2.48
N ASN A 91 -2.68 6.49 2.90
CA ASN A 91 -3.82 7.22 3.42
C ASN A 91 -4.05 6.88 4.90
N VAL A 92 -4.00 7.90 5.74
CA VAL A 92 -4.32 7.81 7.18
C VAL A 92 -5.45 8.78 7.55
N GLY A 93 -6.37 9.04 6.62
CA GLY A 93 -7.35 10.12 6.68
C GLY A 93 -6.90 11.35 5.91
N ARG A 94 -5.63 11.39 5.58
CA ARG A 94 -5.00 12.31 4.63
C ARG A 94 -3.93 11.53 3.87
N ILE A 95 -3.61 11.98 2.67
CA ILE A 95 -2.57 11.35 1.87
C ILE A 95 -1.21 11.85 2.33
N ARG A 96 -0.31 10.91 2.62
CA ARG A 96 1.07 11.21 3.02
C ARG A 96 2.04 10.71 1.99
N THR A 97 3.17 11.39 1.87
CA THR A 97 4.38 10.88 1.21
C THR A 97 5.46 10.78 2.28
N LEU A 98 6.02 9.59 2.44
CA LEU A 98 6.98 9.27 3.51
C LEU A 98 8.20 8.57 2.93
N ASP A 99 9.33 8.68 3.62
CA ASP A 99 10.46 7.80 3.37
C ASP A 99 10.05 6.34 3.63
N MET A 100 10.38 5.46 2.70
CA MET A 100 10.07 4.04 2.83
C MET A 100 10.69 3.44 4.09
N ALA A 101 11.95 3.80 4.40
CA ALA A 101 12.63 3.29 5.60
C ALA A 101 11.87 3.65 6.87
N TYR A 102 11.35 4.88 6.96
CA TYR A 102 10.52 5.29 8.09
C TYR A 102 9.23 4.47 8.18
N TRP A 103 8.53 4.28 7.07
CA TRP A 103 7.28 3.51 7.03
C TRP A 103 7.50 2.05 7.43
N LEU A 104 8.55 1.42 6.89
CA LEU A 104 8.87 0.03 7.21
C LEU A 104 9.16 -0.15 8.69
N ASP A 105 9.96 0.75 9.27
CA ASP A 105 10.31 0.69 10.70
C ASP A 105 9.08 0.92 11.57
N TYR A 106 8.31 1.95 11.27
CA TYR A 106 7.15 2.35 12.07
C TYR A 106 6.07 1.24 12.14
N TYR A 107 5.74 0.61 11.01
CA TYR A 107 4.69 -0.39 10.95
C TYR A 107 5.16 -1.83 11.21
N SER A 108 6.44 -2.05 11.44
CA SER A 108 7.02 -3.36 11.76
C SER A 108 6.90 -3.68 13.25
N THR A 109 5.70 -3.58 13.80
CA THR A 109 5.47 -3.81 15.23
C THR A 109 5.24 -5.29 15.55
N SER A 110 4.42 -5.96 14.78
CA SER A 110 4.04 -7.36 15.00
C SER A 110 4.46 -8.27 13.84
N TYR A 111 4.54 -7.72 12.64
CA TYR A 111 4.88 -8.44 11.41
C TYR A 111 5.90 -7.66 10.60
N LYS A 112 6.76 -8.38 9.91
CA LYS A 112 7.67 -7.80 8.94
C LYS A 112 6.86 -7.38 7.70
N PRO A 113 6.97 -6.13 7.23
CA PRO A 113 6.31 -5.72 5.99
C PRO A 113 6.76 -6.55 4.80
N LYS A 114 5.83 -6.78 3.88
CA LYS A 114 6.10 -7.45 2.60
C LYS A 114 5.51 -6.62 1.47
N TRP A 115 5.97 -6.87 0.27
CA TRP A 115 5.48 -6.17 -0.92
C TRP A 115 5.16 -7.11 -2.07
N GLY A 116 4.33 -6.61 -2.98
CA GLY A 116 3.88 -7.35 -4.14
C GLY A 116 2.97 -6.50 -5.02
N TRP A 117 2.43 -7.10 -6.07
CA TRP A 117 1.58 -6.42 -7.01
C TRP A 117 0.11 -6.45 -6.57
N TYR A 118 -0.56 -5.30 -6.70
CA TYR A 118 -2.01 -5.21 -6.48
C TYR A 118 -2.73 -6.28 -7.32
N ASP A 119 -3.59 -7.05 -6.67
CA ASP A 119 -4.35 -8.15 -7.31
C ASP A 119 -3.45 -9.15 -8.06
N ASN A 120 -2.18 -9.26 -7.68
CA ASN A 120 -1.18 -10.12 -8.33
C ASN A 120 -0.96 -9.82 -9.82
N VAL A 121 -1.23 -8.60 -10.27
CA VAL A 121 -1.06 -8.18 -11.66
C VAL A 121 0.24 -7.38 -11.80
N PRO A 122 1.30 -7.96 -12.38
CA PRO A 122 2.56 -7.25 -12.56
C PRO A 122 2.41 -6.07 -13.51
N LEU A 123 3.04 -4.95 -13.15
CA LEU A 123 3.14 -3.78 -14.03
C LEU A 123 4.51 -3.70 -14.74
N ALA A 124 5.43 -4.56 -14.34
CA ALA A 124 6.77 -4.58 -14.90
C ALA A 124 7.33 -6.00 -14.91
#